data_3b33eb089d9379f6e4b1468439e6c0da
#
_entry.id   3b33eb089d9379f6e4b1468439e6c0da
#
_cell.length_a   1.000
_cell.length_b   1.000
_cell.length_c   1.000
_cell.angle_alpha   90.00
_cell.angle_beta   90.00
_cell.angle_gamma   90.00
#
_symmetry.space_group_name_H-M   'P 1'
#
loop_
_entity.id
_entity.type
_entity.pdbx_description
1 polymer ?
#
loop_
_entity_poly.entity_id
_entity_poly.type
_entity_poly.pdbx_seq_one_letter_code
_entity_poly.pdbx_strand_id
1 'polypeptide(L)' 'MNSKLRNVLICRYNAEIEDAKYKIHCFSEQELLIPEHPDITAEVDKLLDKMSQAEEKLAVMSQHYGNNEAESTEYKIL' A
#
# COMPACT_ATOMS: atom_id res chain seq x y z
N MET A 1 -5.18 3.32 19.88
CA MET A 1 -4.16 4.04 19.09
C MET A 1 -4.64 5.47 18.90
N ASN A 2 -3.78 6.44 19.09
CA ASN A 2 -4.24 7.82 18.92
C ASN A 2 -4.37 8.17 17.45
N SER A 3 -5.12 9.23 17.16
CA SER A 3 -5.47 9.55 15.79
C SER A 3 -4.29 9.99 14.95
N LYS A 4 -3.31 10.64 15.53
CA LYS A 4 -2.14 11.08 14.76
C LYS A 4 -1.31 9.90 14.29
N LEU A 5 -1.05 8.96 15.18
CA LEU A 5 -0.31 7.76 14.82
C LEU A 5 -1.09 6.96 13.78
N ARG A 6 -2.38 6.82 13.98
CA ARG A 6 -3.24 6.11 13.05
C ARG A 6 -3.16 6.73 11.65
N ASN A 7 -3.26 8.05 11.58
CA ASN A 7 -3.20 8.74 10.29
C ASN A 7 -1.87 8.52 9.58
N VAL A 8 -0.78 8.57 10.33
CA VAL A 8 0.54 8.34 9.74
C VAL A 8 0.62 6.94 9.13
N LEU A 9 0.13 5.94 9.87
CA LEU A 9 0.18 4.57 9.38
C LEU A 9 -0.72 4.35 8.17
N ILE A 10 -1.91 4.93 8.18
CA ILE A 10 -2.81 4.82 7.04
C ILE A 10 -2.18 5.45 5.80
N CYS A 11 -1.58 6.61 5.95
CA CYS A 11 -0.91 7.26 4.83
C CYS A 11 0.26 6.41 4.32
N ARG A 12 1.01 5.82 5.24
CA ARG A 12 2.13 4.96 4.87
C ARG A 12 1.66 3.76 4.04
N TYR A 13 0.64 3.06 4.53
CA TYR A 13 0.19 1.86 3.83
C TYR A 13 -0.45 2.19 2.50
N ASN A 14 -1.21 3.28 2.43
CA ASN A 14 -1.75 3.72 1.15
C ASN A 14 -0.66 4.09 0.16
N ALA A 15 0.39 4.74 0.64
CA ALA A 15 1.52 5.08 -0.23
C ALA A 15 2.23 3.83 -0.74
N GLU A 16 2.38 2.81 0.12
CA GLU A 16 2.99 1.56 -0.29
C GLU A 16 2.17 0.86 -1.37
N ILE A 17 0.85 0.90 -1.24
CA ILE A 17 -0.03 0.32 -2.23
C ILE A 17 0.10 1.06 -3.57
N GLU A 18 0.05 2.38 -3.54
CA GLU A 18 0.14 3.16 -4.77
C GLU A 18 1.52 3.03 -5.42
N ASP A 19 2.56 2.97 -4.62
CA ASP A 19 3.91 2.77 -5.14
C ASP A 19 4.02 1.42 -5.84
N ALA A 20 3.49 0.37 -5.24
CA ALA A 20 3.52 -0.95 -5.84
C ALA A 20 2.71 -1.00 -7.13
N LYS A 21 1.54 -0.36 -7.14
CA LYS A 21 0.71 -0.29 -8.34
C LYS A 21 1.46 0.39 -9.49
N TYR A 22 2.13 1.48 -9.17
CA TYR A 22 2.89 2.20 -10.18
C TYR A 22 4.01 1.35 -10.76
N LYS A 23 4.74 0.66 -9.88
CA LYS A 23 5.85 -0.18 -10.33
C LYS A 23 5.38 -1.36 -11.16
N ILE A 24 4.26 -1.96 -10.77
CA ILE A 24 3.67 -3.05 -11.56
C ILE A 24 3.29 -2.54 -12.94
N HIS A 25 2.69 -1.36 -13.00
CA HIS A 25 2.35 -0.76 -14.28
C HIS A 25 3.58 -0.57 -15.14
N CYS A 26 4.66 -0.06 -14.55
CA CYS A 26 5.90 0.16 -15.30
C CYS A 26 6.47 -1.15 -15.86
N PHE A 27 6.46 -2.20 -15.04
CA PHE A 27 6.93 -3.50 -15.51
C PHE A 27 6.05 -4.04 -16.64
N SER A 28 4.74 -3.86 -16.53
CA SER A 28 3.83 -4.32 -17.57
C SER A 28 4.07 -3.62 -18.90
N GLU A 29 4.38 -2.34 -18.85
CA GLU A 29 4.60 -1.56 -20.08
C GLU A 29 5.96 -1.81 -20.69
N GLN A 30 6.95 -2.15 -19.88
CA GLN A 30 8.33 -2.19 -20.33
C GLN A 30 8.92 -3.59 -20.42
N GLU A 31 8.15 -4.62 -20.15
CA GLU A 31 8.71 -5.96 -20.10
C GLU A 31 9.42 -6.38 -21.39
N LEU A 32 8.95 -5.88 -22.53
CA LEU A 32 9.57 -6.20 -23.81
C LEU A 32 10.81 -5.36 -24.09
N LEU A 33 11.03 -4.31 -23.32
CA LEU A 33 12.12 -3.37 -23.53
C LEU A 33 13.28 -3.60 -22.58
N ILE A 34 13.19 -4.58 -21.70
CA ILE A 34 14.21 -4.87 -20.72
C ILE A 34 14.62 -6.34 -20.83
N PRO A 35 15.29 -6.68 -21.93
CA PRO A 35 15.56 -8.10 -22.20
C PRO A 35 16.51 -8.76 -21.23
N GLU A 36 17.37 -8.01 -20.58
CA GLU A 36 18.27 -8.61 -19.60
C GLU A 36 17.71 -8.59 -18.17
N HIS A 37 16.50 -8.12 -18.00
CA HIS A 37 15.88 -8.17 -16.68
C HIS A 37 15.61 -9.65 -16.34
N PRO A 38 16.17 -10.14 -15.23
CA PRO A 38 16.18 -11.57 -14.99
C PRO A 38 14.80 -12.19 -14.81
N ASP A 39 13.89 -11.50 -14.12
CA ASP A 39 12.61 -12.14 -13.82
C ASP A 39 11.57 -11.11 -13.43
N ILE A 40 10.85 -10.64 -14.43
CA ILE A 40 9.79 -9.66 -14.22
C ILE A 40 8.66 -10.25 -13.39
N THR A 41 8.36 -11.52 -13.62
CA THR A 41 7.30 -12.20 -12.86
C THR A 41 7.62 -12.22 -11.39
N ALA A 42 8.85 -12.53 -11.02
CA ALA A 42 9.26 -12.54 -9.62
C ALA A 42 9.19 -11.14 -9.02
N GLU A 43 9.58 -10.13 -9.78
CA GLU A 43 9.53 -8.77 -9.28
C GLU A 43 8.10 -8.30 -9.04
N VAL A 44 7.20 -8.62 -9.96
CA VAL A 44 5.79 -8.28 -9.79
C VAL A 44 5.19 -9.02 -8.61
N ASP A 45 5.59 -10.29 -8.43
CA ASP A 45 5.10 -11.07 -7.29
C ASP A 45 5.49 -10.43 -5.97
N LYS A 46 6.72 -9.91 -5.86
CA LYS A 46 7.15 -9.20 -4.66
C LYS A 46 6.32 -7.95 -4.41
N LEU A 47 5.97 -7.24 -5.47
CA LEU A 47 5.15 -6.04 -5.34
C LEU A 47 3.74 -6.37 -4.91
N LEU A 48 3.18 -7.45 -5.43
CA LEU A 48 1.86 -7.90 -5.00
C LEU A 48 1.87 -8.31 -3.54
N ASP A 49 2.96 -8.93 -3.09
CA ASP A 49 3.12 -9.29 -1.69
C ASP A 49 3.12 -8.05 -0.81
N LYS A 50 3.83 -7.01 -1.21
CA LYS A 50 3.84 -5.75 -0.49
C LYS A 50 2.45 -5.13 -0.42
N MET A 51 1.72 -5.13 -1.54
CA MET A 51 0.37 -4.61 -1.56
C MET A 51 -0.53 -5.36 -0.61
N SER A 52 -0.46 -6.70 -0.64
CA SER A 52 -1.33 -7.51 0.20
C SER A 52 -1.03 -7.29 1.68
N GLN A 53 0.24 -7.13 2.04
CA GLN A 53 0.60 -6.83 3.42
C GLN A 53 0.06 -5.47 3.85
N ALA A 54 0.20 -4.46 3.01
CA ALA A 54 -0.30 -3.13 3.32
C ALA A 54 -1.82 -3.13 3.47
N GLU A 55 -2.50 -3.81 2.56
CA GLU A 55 -3.97 -3.90 2.63
C GLU A 55 -4.42 -4.65 3.86
N GLU A 56 -3.72 -5.70 4.22
CA GLU A 56 -4.03 -6.45 5.43
C GLU A 56 -3.86 -5.60 6.67
N LYS A 57 -2.78 -4.82 6.72
CA LYS A 57 -2.55 -3.93 7.86
C LYS A 57 -3.64 -2.88 7.98
N LEU A 58 -4.08 -2.33 6.84
CA LEU A 58 -5.19 -1.38 6.86
C LEU A 58 -6.47 -2.03 7.38
N ALA A 59 -6.73 -3.26 6.97
CA ALA A 59 -7.90 -3.99 7.45
C ALA A 59 -7.82 -4.25 8.94
N VAL A 60 -6.66 -4.65 9.43
CA VAL A 60 -6.45 -4.89 10.86
C VAL A 60 -6.66 -3.61 11.64
N MET A 61 -6.12 -2.49 11.15
CA MET A 61 -6.31 -1.22 11.82
C MET A 61 -7.77 -0.80 11.85
N SER A 62 -8.47 -1.00 10.76
CA SER A 62 -9.90 -0.67 10.71
C SER A 62 -10.69 -1.53 11.69
N GLN A 63 -10.36 -2.80 11.76
CA GLN A 63 -11.09 -3.75 12.58
C GLN A 63 -10.85 -3.54 14.08
N HIS A 64 -9.63 -3.23 14.47
CA HIS A 64 -9.23 -3.20 15.87
C HIS A 64 -8.98 -1.80 16.43
N TYR A 65 -8.70 -0.83 15.58
CA TYR A 65 -8.27 0.49 16.02
C TYR A 65 -8.97 1.62 15.32
N GLY A 66 -9.97 1.33 14.51
CA GLY A 66 -10.57 2.31 13.63
C GLY A 66 -12.00 2.72 13.95
N ASN A 67 -12.48 2.38 15.12
CA ASN A 67 -13.89 2.57 15.42
C ASN A 67 -14.25 3.92 16.01
N ASN A 68 -13.29 4.79 16.20
CA ASN A 68 -13.54 6.08 16.81
C ASN A 68 -13.92 7.08 15.72
N GLU A 69 -15.16 7.51 15.73
CA GLU A 69 -15.65 8.43 14.72
C GLU A 69 -14.94 9.77 14.77
N ALA A 70 -14.58 10.24 15.96
CA ALA A 70 -13.82 11.48 16.08
C ALA A 70 -12.47 11.37 15.41
N GLU A 71 -11.81 10.24 15.53
CA GLU A 71 -10.54 10.02 14.85
C GLU A 71 -10.73 9.99 13.36
N SER A 72 -11.79 9.36 12.89
CA SER A 72 -12.09 9.31 11.47
C SER A 72 -12.32 10.70 10.91
N THR A 73 -12.99 11.54 11.67
CA THR A 73 -13.26 12.91 11.26
C THR A 73 -11.96 13.70 11.16
N GLU A 74 -11.09 13.56 12.16
CA GLU A 74 -9.79 14.22 12.10
C GLU A 74 -8.99 13.79 10.89
N TYR A 75 -9.00 12.52 10.61
CA TYR A 75 -8.27 11.98 9.47
C TYR A 75 -8.74 12.60 8.17
N LYS A 76 -10.03 12.80 8.01
CA LYS A 76 -10.57 13.35 6.78
C LYS A 76 -10.18 14.79 6.55
N ILE A 77 -9.86 15.49 7.59
CA ILE A 77 -9.46 16.90 7.48
C ILE A 77 -8.05 17.02 6.91
N LEU A 78 -7.25 16.01 7.10
CA LEU A 78 -5.90 16.02 6.57
C LEU A 78 -5.88 15.95 5.05
#